data_5f7f6f2d60a1b129097bb65d63e620b9
#
_entry.id   5f7f6f2d60a1b129097bb65d63e620b9
#
_cell.length_a   1.000
_cell.length_b   1.000
_cell.length_c   1.000
_cell.angle_alpha   90.00
_cell.angle_beta   90.00
_cell.angle_gamma   90.00
#
_symmetry.space_group_name_H-M   'P 1'
#
loop_
_entity.id
_entity.type
_entity.pdbx_description
1 polymer ?
#
loop_
_entity_poly.entity_id
_entity_poly.type
_entity_poly.pdbx_seq_one_letter_code
_entity_poly.pdbx_strand_id
1 'polypeptide(L)'
;TRRFQQYLVDLFSAVEFDQVEVSAEIYELLIGINSTFTDNKHLLNGKINDVDRKKVLDRLGLAGEQFRSGIYKHAFSGDRATVRTADLVKFFQLSLAFIDHTIAANRREDGLYHAYNLMTAGEDTIEITHLYEMLEGQVAVLSSGYLKPEEALDVLVALRQSAIYTARQNSYLLYPDRELTRFIDKNIIREADVERSALLKALVSAGDRSLVEKSSEGGYHFNGSLNNVVSAKKAMQSLKENGYAELVDQDESLIEEIFELVFTHRQFTGRSGGMYAYEGLGSIYWHMVSKLLLAALENFQKAVADGSDPVLIGRLADCYFDIRAGIGFNKTPDNYGAFPTDPYSHTPGFAGAKQPGMTGQVKEEVIARLLEVGVSVVKGSITFNPFILRKSEFLSQADSLGYFDVNGDQQIVALAAGQLGFTYCQVPVVYSLAEETSIVLHYADGTRKSIDGNSIDADTSMQIFDKKGVVTQIEVALKPGLE
;
A
#
# COMPACT_ATOMS: atom_id res chain seq x y z
N THR A 1 -4.80 7.87 1.67
CA THR A 1 -5.76 8.85 2.27
C THR A 1 -5.02 9.99 2.95
N ARG A 2 -4.08 9.74 3.91
CA ARG A 2 -3.39 10.78 4.69
C ARG A 2 -2.68 11.83 3.80
N ARG A 3 -1.82 11.42 2.86
CA ARG A 3 -1.11 12.33 1.93
C ARG A 3 -2.09 13.18 1.09
N PHE A 4 -3.19 12.58 0.67
CA PHE A 4 -4.21 13.30 -0.10
C PHE A 4 -4.92 14.35 0.75
N GLN A 5 -5.23 14.05 2.01
CA GLN A 5 -5.84 15.05 2.90
C GLN A 5 -4.85 16.18 3.25
N GLN A 6 -3.57 15.86 3.46
CA GLN A 6 -2.55 16.90 3.63
C GLN A 6 -2.46 17.80 2.40
N TYR A 7 -2.46 17.19 1.20
CA TYR A 7 -2.51 17.95 -0.05
C TYR A 7 -3.74 18.87 -0.14
N LEU A 8 -4.92 18.40 0.32
CA LEU A 8 -6.11 19.25 0.34
C LEU A 8 -6.00 20.39 1.36
N VAL A 9 -5.38 20.16 2.52
CA VAL A 9 -5.07 21.24 3.47
C VAL A 9 -4.20 22.29 2.81
N ASP A 10 -3.11 21.88 2.16
CA ASP A 10 -2.16 22.78 1.51
C ASP A 10 -2.82 23.54 0.35
N LEU A 11 -3.58 22.82 -0.49
CA LEU A 11 -4.30 23.39 -1.63
C LEU A 11 -5.31 24.45 -1.18
N PHE A 12 -6.23 24.09 -0.28
CA PHE A 12 -7.28 25.02 0.18
C PHE A 12 -6.73 26.13 1.06
N SER A 13 -5.54 25.98 1.64
CA SER A 13 -4.86 27.07 2.33
C SER A 13 -4.19 28.07 1.39
N ALA A 14 -3.92 27.69 0.14
CA ALA A 14 -3.22 28.50 -0.84
C ALA A 14 -4.16 29.20 -1.85
N VAL A 15 -5.43 28.81 -1.90
CA VAL A 15 -6.39 29.43 -2.84
C VAL A 15 -6.86 30.81 -2.36
N GLU A 16 -7.17 31.72 -3.30
CA GLU A 16 -7.58 33.10 -3.03
C GLU A 16 -9.11 33.26 -2.82
N PHE A 17 -9.89 32.22 -3.14
CA PHE A 17 -11.36 32.28 -2.95
C PHE A 17 -11.76 31.80 -1.57
N ASP A 18 -12.76 32.47 -0.98
CA ASP A 18 -13.22 32.21 0.40
C ASP A 18 -14.25 31.08 0.50
N GLN A 19 -14.86 30.69 -0.62
CA GLN A 19 -16.01 29.78 -0.61
C GLN A 19 -15.99 28.87 -1.84
N VAL A 20 -16.54 27.66 -1.67
CA VAL A 20 -16.81 26.69 -2.74
C VAL A 20 -18.26 26.26 -2.69
N GLU A 21 -18.86 26.06 -3.85
CA GLU A 21 -20.18 25.46 -3.99
C GLU A 21 -20.05 23.94 -4.13
N VAL A 22 -20.79 23.20 -3.33
CA VAL A 22 -20.90 21.73 -3.38
C VAL A 22 -22.37 21.35 -3.52
N SER A 23 -22.67 20.11 -3.91
CA SER A 23 -24.05 19.63 -3.86
C SER A 23 -24.55 19.61 -2.41
N ALA A 24 -25.85 19.89 -2.22
CA ALA A 24 -26.47 19.91 -0.89
C ALA A 24 -26.27 18.58 -0.16
N GLU A 25 -26.34 17.46 -0.87
CA GLU A 25 -26.16 16.12 -0.29
C GLU A 25 -24.72 15.88 0.21
N ILE A 26 -23.72 16.37 -0.52
CA ILE A 26 -22.30 16.30 -0.08
C ILE A 26 -22.09 17.23 1.12
N TYR A 27 -22.74 18.39 1.15
CA TYR A 27 -22.67 19.29 2.29
C TYR A 27 -23.22 18.63 3.57
N GLU A 28 -24.38 18.00 3.50
CA GLU A 28 -24.97 17.27 4.64
C GLU A 28 -24.05 16.13 5.13
N LEU A 29 -23.46 15.36 4.21
CA LEU A 29 -22.47 14.34 4.56
C LEU A 29 -21.24 14.97 5.26
N LEU A 30 -20.72 16.07 4.73
CA LEU A 30 -19.59 16.80 5.33
C LEU A 30 -19.92 17.24 6.77
N ILE A 31 -21.09 17.81 7.00
CA ILE A 31 -21.55 18.24 8.34
C ILE A 31 -21.64 17.03 9.28
N GLY A 32 -22.24 15.92 8.83
CA GLY A 32 -22.37 14.70 9.64
C GLY A 32 -21.01 14.12 10.06
N ILE A 33 -20.05 14.06 9.15
CA ILE A 33 -18.70 13.59 9.45
C ILE A 33 -17.97 14.59 10.37
N ASN A 34 -18.02 15.88 10.04
CA ASN A 34 -17.34 16.93 10.81
C ASN A 34 -17.85 17.02 12.26
N SER A 35 -19.17 16.95 12.47
CA SER A 35 -19.74 16.93 13.83
C SER A 35 -19.27 15.69 14.61
N THR A 36 -19.24 14.52 13.95
CA THR A 36 -18.76 13.30 14.59
C THR A 36 -17.33 13.45 15.07
N PHE A 37 -16.43 13.97 14.25
CA PHE A 37 -15.04 14.19 14.65
C PHE A 37 -14.89 15.28 15.71
N THR A 38 -15.63 16.38 15.57
CA THR A 38 -15.57 17.50 16.52
C THR A 38 -15.99 17.08 17.93
N ASP A 39 -17.13 16.39 18.06
CA ASP A 39 -17.66 15.92 19.32
C ASP A 39 -16.75 14.88 20.00
N ASN A 40 -15.99 14.14 19.21
CA ASN A 40 -15.11 13.07 19.67
C ASN A 40 -13.61 13.46 19.65
N LYS A 41 -13.27 14.74 19.43
CA LYS A 41 -11.87 15.21 19.40
C LYS A 41 -11.11 14.88 20.69
N HIS A 42 -11.77 14.82 21.83
CA HIS A 42 -11.19 14.48 23.12
C HIS A 42 -10.58 13.08 23.15
N LEU A 43 -11.06 12.14 22.31
CA LEU A 43 -10.53 10.77 22.20
C LEU A 43 -9.10 10.71 21.63
N LEU A 44 -8.65 11.76 20.96
CA LEU A 44 -7.30 11.84 20.41
C LEU A 44 -6.20 11.97 21.50
N ASN A 45 -6.57 12.23 22.75
CA ASN A 45 -5.62 12.39 23.84
C ASN A 45 -5.17 11.08 24.49
N GLY A 46 -5.64 9.91 23.98
CA GLY A 46 -5.29 8.61 24.54
C GLY A 46 -5.75 7.44 23.69
N LYS A 47 -5.70 6.24 24.26
CA LYS A 47 -6.18 5.03 23.57
C LYS A 47 -7.70 5.04 23.48
N ILE A 48 -8.23 4.92 22.27
CA ILE A 48 -9.68 4.81 22.04
C ILE A 48 -10.14 3.40 22.44
N ASN A 49 -11.05 3.30 23.39
CA ASN A 49 -11.65 2.05 23.83
C ASN A 49 -12.71 1.52 22.86
N ASP A 50 -13.15 0.29 23.06
CA ASP A 50 -14.04 -0.42 22.14
C ASP A 50 -15.46 0.18 22.10
N VAL A 51 -15.94 0.78 23.19
CA VAL A 51 -17.25 1.46 23.28
C VAL A 51 -17.21 2.78 22.50
N ASP A 52 -16.18 3.60 22.71
CA ASP A 52 -16.07 4.88 22.03
C ASP A 52 -15.77 4.69 20.54
N ARG A 53 -15.01 3.64 20.18
CA ARG A 53 -14.80 3.24 18.78
C ARG A 53 -16.13 2.90 18.10
N LYS A 54 -17.01 2.13 18.78
CA LYS A 54 -18.33 1.78 18.28
C LYS A 54 -19.18 3.02 18.04
N LYS A 55 -19.24 3.96 19.01
CA LYS A 55 -20.00 5.20 18.88
C LYS A 55 -19.55 6.05 17.68
N VAL A 56 -18.23 6.21 17.50
CA VAL A 56 -17.69 6.97 16.36
C VAL A 56 -18.04 6.28 15.05
N LEU A 57 -17.84 4.96 14.96
CA LEU A 57 -18.13 4.19 13.74
C LEU A 57 -19.62 4.25 13.39
N ASP A 58 -20.51 4.08 14.36
CA ASP A 58 -21.95 4.12 14.13
C ASP A 58 -22.40 5.49 13.61
N ARG A 59 -21.88 6.58 14.18
CA ARG A 59 -22.21 7.94 13.70
C ARG A 59 -21.70 8.19 12.28
N LEU A 60 -20.47 7.78 11.98
CA LEU A 60 -19.92 7.87 10.61
C LEU A 60 -20.70 6.98 9.64
N GLY A 61 -21.06 5.78 10.09
CA GLY A 61 -21.86 4.83 9.32
C GLY A 61 -23.24 5.38 8.99
N LEU A 62 -23.92 5.99 9.97
CA LEU A 62 -25.24 6.60 9.80
C LEU A 62 -25.19 7.78 8.81
N ALA A 63 -24.19 8.67 8.94
CA ALA A 63 -24.02 9.78 7.99
C ALA A 63 -23.79 9.26 6.55
N GLY A 64 -22.97 8.22 6.38
CA GLY A 64 -22.74 7.58 5.11
C GLY A 64 -23.96 6.83 4.56
N GLU A 65 -24.76 6.20 5.43
CA GLU A 65 -26.01 5.53 5.04
C GLU A 65 -27.05 6.54 4.55
N GLN A 66 -27.26 7.63 5.29
CA GLN A 66 -28.19 8.70 4.93
C GLN A 66 -27.84 9.27 3.55
N PHE A 67 -26.56 9.57 3.32
CA PHE A 67 -26.09 10.05 2.02
C PHE A 67 -26.37 9.03 0.90
N ARG A 68 -25.92 7.78 1.04
CA ARG A 68 -26.10 6.74 0.02
C ARG A 68 -27.58 6.44 -0.24
N SER A 69 -28.39 6.30 0.81
CA SER A 69 -29.82 6.03 0.68
C SER A 69 -30.57 7.17 0.00
N GLY A 70 -30.19 8.43 0.28
CA GLY A 70 -30.70 9.60 -0.42
C GLY A 70 -30.42 9.55 -1.92
N ILE A 71 -29.14 9.38 -2.28
CA ILE A 71 -28.71 9.34 -3.69
C ILE A 71 -29.33 8.16 -4.46
N TYR A 72 -29.38 6.97 -3.86
CA TYR A 72 -29.92 5.79 -4.54
C TYR A 72 -31.44 5.85 -4.74
N LYS A 73 -32.17 6.55 -3.86
CA LYS A 73 -33.63 6.70 -3.96
C LYS A 73 -34.05 7.90 -4.81
N HIS A 74 -33.30 8.97 -4.76
CA HIS A 74 -33.75 10.28 -5.28
C HIS A 74 -32.74 10.93 -6.24
N ALA A 75 -31.55 10.34 -6.46
CA ALA A 75 -30.42 10.96 -7.15
C ALA A 75 -29.98 12.28 -6.45
N PHE A 76 -29.14 13.07 -7.12
CA PHE A 76 -28.81 14.41 -6.65
C PHE A 76 -29.97 15.39 -6.96
N SER A 77 -30.35 16.22 -5.99
CA SER A 77 -31.42 17.21 -6.15
C SER A 77 -31.09 18.30 -7.18
N GLY A 78 -29.80 18.57 -7.36
CA GLY A 78 -29.30 19.73 -8.11
C GLY A 78 -29.12 20.97 -7.24
N ASP A 79 -29.57 20.96 -6.01
CA ASP A 79 -29.38 22.06 -5.05
C ASP A 79 -27.90 22.19 -4.67
N ARG A 80 -27.48 23.42 -4.36
CA ARG A 80 -26.12 23.77 -4.00
C ARG A 80 -26.08 24.35 -2.58
N ALA A 81 -24.99 24.03 -1.89
CA ALA A 81 -24.64 24.62 -0.61
C ALA A 81 -23.25 25.23 -0.68
N THR A 82 -23.06 26.33 0.04
CA THR A 82 -21.79 27.04 0.09
C THR A 82 -21.00 26.63 1.32
N VAL A 83 -19.73 26.29 1.14
CA VAL A 83 -18.78 25.96 2.20
C VAL A 83 -17.64 26.95 2.19
N ARG A 84 -17.32 27.50 3.34
CA ARG A 84 -16.14 28.37 3.46
C ARG A 84 -14.85 27.53 3.35
N THR A 85 -13.90 28.01 2.57
CA THR A 85 -12.58 27.36 2.39
C THR A 85 -11.89 27.11 3.72
N ALA A 86 -11.94 28.07 4.65
CA ALA A 86 -11.37 27.91 5.98
C ALA A 86 -12.01 26.77 6.82
N ASP A 87 -13.29 26.46 6.61
CA ASP A 87 -13.95 25.36 7.32
C ASP A 87 -13.59 24.01 6.70
N LEU A 88 -13.35 23.93 5.39
CA LEU A 88 -12.77 22.75 4.74
C LEU A 88 -11.36 22.45 5.25
N VAL A 89 -10.51 23.47 5.38
CA VAL A 89 -9.15 23.31 5.94
C VAL A 89 -9.23 22.74 7.36
N LYS A 90 -10.08 23.28 8.23
CA LYS A 90 -10.27 22.77 9.60
C LYS A 90 -10.78 21.33 9.61
N PHE A 91 -11.73 20.99 8.73
CA PHE A 91 -12.25 19.64 8.60
C PHE A 91 -11.15 18.65 8.20
N PHE A 92 -10.34 18.98 7.16
CA PHE A 92 -9.25 18.12 6.74
C PHE A 92 -8.16 17.99 7.81
N GLN A 93 -7.81 19.07 8.52
CA GLN A 93 -6.88 19.02 9.64
C GLN A 93 -7.39 18.12 10.78
N LEU A 94 -8.67 18.20 11.13
CA LEU A 94 -9.26 17.34 12.15
C LEU A 94 -9.30 15.87 11.70
N SER A 95 -9.66 15.61 10.45
CA SER A 95 -9.63 14.27 9.86
C SER A 95 -8.19 13.69 9.86
N LEU A 96 -7.19 14.51 9.53
CA LEU A 96 -5.78 14.11 9.61
C LEU A 96 -5.39 13.71 11.03
N ALA A 97 -5.82 14.45 12.04
CA ALA A 97 -5.52 14.13 13.44
C ALA A 97 -6.07 12.74 13.85
N PHE A 98 -7.27 12.35 13.38
CA PHE A 98 -7.81 11.00 13.61
C PHE A 98 -7.04 9.93 12.84
N ILE A 99 -6.61 10.21 11.61
CA ILE A 99 -5.79 9.28 10.83
C ILE A 99 -4.43 9.09 11.49
N ASP A 100 -3.77 10.18 11.91
CA ASP A 100 -2.46 10.15 12.55
C ASP A 100 -2.52 9.40 13.89
N HIS A 101 -3.58 9.62 14.67
CA HIS A 101 -3.84 8.85 15.89
C HIS A 101 -4.00 7.34 15.59
N THR A 102 -4.73 7.00 14.52
CA THR A 102 -4.89 5.61 14.10
C THR A 102 -3.58 4.98 13.68
N ILE A 103 -2.73 5.69 12.93
CA ILE A 103 -1.39 5.21 12.55
C ILE A 103 -0.55 4.97 13.81
N ALA A 104 -0.51 5.94 14.72
CA ALA A 104 0.23 5.81 15.98
C ALA A 104 -0.21 4.61 16.81
N ALA A 105 -1.53 4.36 16.90
CA ALA A 105 -2.10 3.24 17.64
C ALA A 105 -1.75 1.86 17.06
N ASN A 106 -1.30 1.81 15.81
CA ASN A 106 -0.88 0.58 15.14
C ASN A 106 0.64 0.31 15.22
N ARG A 107 1.40 1.15 15.92
CA ARG A 107 2.83 0.90 16.14
C ARG A 107 3.02 -0.29 17.07
N ARG A 108 3.90 -1.21 16.69
CA ARG A 108 4.26 -2.44 17.41
C ARG A 108 5.49 -2.20 18.29
N GLU A 109 5.71 -3.09 19.24
CA GLU A 109 6.89 -3.06 20.12
C GLU A 109 8.20 -3.33 19.36
N ASP A 110 8.14 -4.08 18.24
CA ASP A 110 9.28 -4.38 17.38
C ASP A 110 9.63 -3.23 16.40
N GLY A 111 8.97 -2.08 16.52
CA GLY A 111 9.18 -0.90 15.67
C GLY A 111 8.45 -0.92 14.33
N LEU A 112 7.78 -2.03 13.99
CA LEU A 112 6.92 -2.15 12.81
C LEU A 112 5.49 -1.65 13.10
N TYR A 113 4.59 -1.79 12.13
CA TYR A 113 3.20 -1.38 12.23
C TYR A 113 2.25 -2.53 11.88
N HIS A 114 1.14 -2.61 12.61
CA HIS A 114 0.03 -3.50 12.25
C HIS A 114 -0.66 -3.02 10.98
N ALA A 115 -1.19 -3.98 10.21
CA ALA A 115 -2.04 -3.74 9.05
C ALA A 115 -3.15 -4.79 9.00
N TYR A 116 -4.24 -4.45 8.33
CA TYR A 116 -5.40 -5.35 8.19
C TYR A 116 -5.92 -5.89 9.53
N ASN A 117 -6.17 -4.99 10.46
CA ASN A 117 -6.74 -5.35 11.74
C ASN A 117 -8.10 -6.03 11.57
N LEU A 118 -8.34 -7.06 12.35
CA LEU A 118 -9.63 -7.72 12.42
C LEU A 118 -10.56 -6.95 13.36
N MET A 119 -11.78 -6.75 12.91
CA MET A 119 -12.80 -6.03 13.66
C MET A 119 -13.93 -7.00 14.02
N THR A 120 -14.22 -7.12 15.31
CA THR A 120 -15.36 -7.86 15.81
C THR A 120 -16.38 -6.86 16.36
N ALA A 121 -17.54 -6.78 15.69
CA ALA A 121 -18.63 -5.90 16.10
C ALA A 121 -19.56 -6.60 17.08
N GLY A 122 -19.67 -6.08 18.29
CA GLY A 122 -20.70 -6.39 19.27
C GLY A 122 -21.86 -5.39 19.18
N GLU A 123 -22.83 -5.50 20.11
CA GLU A 123 -23.95 -4.55 20.19
C GLU A 123 -23.46 -3.15 20.52
N ASP A 124 -22.66 -3.00 21.58
CA ASP A 124 -22.17 -1.71 22.09
C ASP A 124 -20.65 -1.51 21.93
N THR A 125 -19.93 -2.47 21.37
CA THR A 125 -18.47 -2.46 21.30
C THR A 125 -17.94 -2.84 19.91
N ILE A 126 -16.73 -2.37 19.60
CA ILE A 126 -15.94 -2.88 18.49
C ILE A 126 -14.57 -3.23 19.01
N GLU A 127 -14.28 -4.51 19.04
CA GLU A 127 -13.00 -5.05 19.39
C GLU A 127 -12.08 -5.08 18.16
N ILE A 128 -10.82 -4.71 18.35
CA ILE A 128 -9.78 -4.80 17.33
C ILE A 128 -8.75 -5.83 17.77
N THR A 129 -8.54 -6.84 16.94
CA THR A 129 -7.43 -7.78 17.04
C THR A 129 -6.47 -7.56 15.87
N HIS A 130 -5.21 -7.95 16.08
CA HIS A 130 -4.15 -7.69 15.11
C HIS A 130 -3.71 -8.99 14.46
N LEU A 131 -3.48 -8.93 13.15
CA LEU A 131 -2.74 -9.95 12.45
C LEU A 131 -1.23 -9.78 12.72
N TYR A 132 -0.46 -10.75 12.28
CA TYR A 132 0.99 -10.65 12.27
C TYR A 132 1.46 -9.54 11.31
N GLU A 133 2.76 -9.25 11.32
CA GLU A 133 3.36 -8.23 10.49
C GLU A 133 3.19 -8.53 9.00
N MET A 134 3.04 -7.46 8.23
CA MET A 134 2.93 -7.50 6.77
C MET A 134 3.79 -6.43 6.14
N LEU A 135 4.38 -6.74 4.99
CA LEU A 135 5.13 -5.76 4.19
C LEU A 135 4.25 -4.59 3.76
N GLU A 136 2.99 -4.84 3.39
CA GLU A 136 2.04 -3.78 3.00
C GLU A 136 1.84 -2.73 4.10
N GLY A 137 1.81 -3.14 5.36
CA GLY A 137 1.69 -2.21 6.49
C GLY A 137 2.88 -1.26 6.60
N GLN A 138 4.07 -1.79 6.42
CA GLN A 138 5.31 -1.01 6.50
C GLN A 138 5.41 -0.04 5.31
N VAL A 139 5.11 -0.50 4.11
CA VAL A 139 5.06 0.36 2.93
C VAL A 139 4.01 1.47 3.10
N ALA A 140 2.83 1.14 3.62
CA ALA A 140 1.76 2.10 3.82
C ALA A 140 2.14 3.21 4.80
N VAL A 141 2.79 2.90 5.92
CA VAL A 141 3.21 3.91 6.89
C VAL A 141 4.37 4.75 6.35
N LEU A 142 5.37 4.13 5.71
CA LEU A 142 6.50 4.83 5.09
C LEU A 142 6.03 5.83 4.01
N SER A 143 5.06 5.44 3.16
CA SER A 143 4.50 6.31 2.12
C SER A 143 3.43 7.28 2.62
N SER A 144 3.04 7.22 3.89
CA SER A 144 1.94 8.04 4.42
C SER A 144 2.32 9.52 4.58
N GLY A 145 3.61 9.83 4.68
CA GLY A 145 4.13 11.14 5.08
C GLY A 145 3.91 11.45 6.57
N TYR A 146 3.51 10.46 7.37
CA TYR A 146 3.32 10.59 8.82
C TYR A 146 4.64 10.61 9.57
N LEU A 147 5.57 9.73 9.20
CA LEU A 147 6.83 9.55 9.89
C LEU A 147 7.80 10.72 9.67
N LYS A 148 8.56 11.03 10.70
CA LYS A 148 9.77 11.83 10.57
C LYS A 148 10.88 10.98 9.93
N PRO A 149 11.92 11.59 9.32
CA PRO A 149 13.00 10.85 8.69
C PRO A 149 13.69 9.83 9.61
N GLU A 150 13.88 10.15 10.90
CA GLU A 150 14.44 9.25 11.90
C GLU A 150 13.55 8.03 12.14
N GLU A 151 12.25 8.26 12.30
CA GLU A 151 11.26 7.21 12.51
C GLU A 151 11.12 6.31 11.27
N ALA A 152 11.23 6.89 10.07
CA ALA A 152 11.23 6.13 8.83
C ALA A 152 12.47 5.22 8.73
N LEU A 153 13.64 5.71 9.13
CA LEU A 153 14.86 4.90 9.21
C LEU A 153 14.69 3.76 10.21
N ASP A 154 14.11 4.02 11.40
CA ASP A 154 13.85 2.98 12.39
C ASP A 154 12.95 1.87 11.84
N VAL A 155 11.89 2.22 11.11
CA VAL A 155 11.01 1.22 10.44
C VAL A 155 11.78 0.42 9.40
N LEU A 156 12.61 1.05 8.57
CA LEU A 156 13.40 0.35 7.54
C LEU A 156 14.41 -0.62 8.17
N VAL A 157 15.08 -0.20 9.25
CA VAL A 157 16.02 -1.05 10.01
C VAL A 157 15.27 -2.21 10.69
N ALA A 158 14.15 -1.96 11.34
CA ALA A 158 13.32 -2.98 11.95
C ALA A 158 12.83 -4.01 10.92
N LEU A 159 12.37 -3.52 9.76
CA LEU A 159 11.93 -4.37 8.65
C LEU A 159 13.04 -5.28 8.13
N ARG A 160 14.26 -4.76 8.00
CA ARG A 160 15.45 -5.53 7.57
C ARG A 160 15.83 -6.64 8.56
N GLN A 161 15.51 -6.46 9.83
CA GLN A 161 15.76 -7.41 10.93
C GLN A 161 14.59 -8.35 11.21
N SER A 162 13.44 -8.12 10.60
CA SER A 162 12.21 -8.88 10.86
C SER A 162 12.17 -10.21 10.09
N ALA A 163 11.21 -11.06 10.45
CA ALA A 163 10.93 -12.30 9.74
C ALA A 163 10.37 -12.11 8.32
N ILE A 164 10.06 -10.88 7.93
CA ILE A 164 9.65 -10.55 6.55
C ILE A 164 10.87 -10.55 5.60
N TYR A 165 12.07 -10.24 6.09
CA TYR A 165 13.27 -10.24 5.26
C TYR A 165 13.79 -11.66 5.02
N THR A 166 14.11 -11.98 3.78
CA THR A 166 14.76 -13.24 3.39
C THR A 166 16.16 -13.01 2.83
N ALA A 167 17.19 -13.44 3.57
CA ALA A 167 18.59 -13.29 3.15
C ALA A 167 18.90 -14.11 1.89
N ARG A 168 18.25 -15.26 1.69
CA ARG A 168 18.43 -16.12 0.51
C ARG A 168 18.12 -15.37 -0.79
N GLN A 169 17.07 -14.54 -0.76
CA GLN A 169 16.62 -13.81 -1.94
C GLN A 169 17.00 -12.33 -1.88
N ASN A 170 17.68 -11.89 -0.81
CA ASN A 170 17.99 -10.49 -0.54
C ASN A 170 16.75 -9.58 -0.81
N SER A 171 15.60 -9.99 -0.28
CA SER A 171 14.33 -9.29 -0.52
C SER A 171 13.36 -9.53 0.63
N TYR A 172 12.12 -9.09 0.46
CA TYR A 172 11.10 -9.08 1.50
C TYR A 172 9.90 -9.92 1.10
N LEU A 173 9.50 -10.82 1.99
CA LEU A 173 8.26 -11.59 1.88
C LEU A 173 7.06 -10.67 2.14
N LEU A 174 5.89 -11.04 1.62
CA LEU A 174 4.65 -10.32 1.95
C LEU A 174 4.25 -10.53 3.41
N TYR A 175 4.38 -11.76 3.86
CA TYR A 175 4.19 -12.22 5.25
C TYR A 175 5.39 -13.03 5.70
N PRO A 176 5.67 -13.12 7.00
CA PRO A 176 6.66 -14.04 7.51
C PRO A 176 6.37 -15.48 7.06
N ASP A 177 7.41 -16.21 6.67
CA ASP A 177 7.28 -17.62 6.39
C ASP A 177 7.00 -18.39 7.69
N ARG A 178 6.06 -19.34 7.65
CA ARG A 178 5.60 -20.09 8.81
C ARG A 178 5.25 -21.52 8.43
N GLU A 179 5.60 -22.43 9.31
CA GLU A 179 5.04 -23.78 9.25
C GLU A 179 3.56 -23.71 9.66
N LEU A 180 2.68 -24.11 8.76
CA LEU A 180 1.27 -24.27 9.07
C LEU A 180 1.02 -25.60 9.75
N THR A 181 0.15 -25.61 10.75
CA THR A 181 -0.34 -26.83 11.36
C THR A 181 -1.00 -27.70 10.28
N ARG A 182 -0.60 -28.97 10.18
CA ARG A 182 -1.20 -29.91 9.23
C ARG A 182 -2.70 -30.00 9.47
N PHE A 183 -3.48 -30.26 8.43
CA PHE A 183 -4.94 -30.34 8.51
C PHE A 183 -5.40 -31.31 9.60
N ILE A 184 -4.78 -32.49 9.70
CA ILE A 184 -5.12 -33.51 10.71
C ILE A 184 -4.89 -33.02 12.13
N ASP A 185 -3.86 -32.20 12.35
CA ASP A 185 -3.51 -31.68 13.68
C ASP A 185 -4.36 -30.43 14.03
N LYS A 186 -4.92 -29.77 13.03
CA LYS A 186 -5.77 -28.59 13.17
C LYS A 186 -7.25 -28.96 13.29
N ASN A 187 -7.71 -29.94 12.53
CA ASN A 187 -9.10 -30.37 12.47
C ASN A 187 -9.48 -31.18 13.74
N ILE A 188 -9.44 -30.52 14.88
CA ILE A 188 -9.80 -31.12 16.18
C ILE A 188 -10.92 -30.30 16.79
N ILE A 189 -12.09 -30.93 16.96
CA ILE A 189 -13.23 -30.35 17.68
C ILE A 189 -13.06 -30.71 19.14
N ARG A 190 -13.05 -29.72 20.02
CA ARG A 190 -12.96 -29.98 21.46
C ARG A 190 -14.21 -30.74 21.96
N GLU A 191 -14.07 -31.68 22.84
CA GLU A 191 -15.19 -32.42 23.40
C GLU A 191 -16.27 -31.51 24.01
N ALA A 192 -15.84 -30.44 24.68
CA ALA A 192 -16.76 -29.41 25.20
C ALA A 192 -17.62 -28.74 24.12
N ASP A 193 -17.10 -28.57 22.90
CA ASP A 193 -17.86 -27.99 21.79
C ASP A 193 -18.83 -29.00 21.18
N VAL A 194 -18.48 -30.28 21.14
CA VAL A 194 -19.41 -31.35 20.75
C VAL A 194 -20.56 -31.44 21.74
N GLU A 195 -20.28 -31.33 23.04
CA GLU A 195 -21.31 -31.37 24.09
C GLU A 195 -22.31 -30.21 24.05
N ARG A 196 -21.89 -29.06 23.52
CA ARG A 196 -22.75 -27.87 23.29
C ARG A 196 -23.76 -28.09 22.16
N SER A 197 -23.47 -28.98 21.21
CA SER A 197 -24.29 -29.21 20.03
C SER A 197 -25.14 -30.46 20.10
N ALA A 198 -26.45 -30.32 20.02
CA ALA A 198 -27.35 -31.47 19.96
C ALA A 198 -27.18 -32.21 18.62
N LEU A 199 -26.94 -31.48 17.53
CA LEU A 199 -26.70 -32.04 16.20
C LEU A 199 -25.44 -32.89 16.17
N LEU A 200 -24.30 -32.41 16.68
CA LEU A 200 -23.04 -33.16 16.66
C LEU A 200 -23.16 -34.43 17.49
N LYS A 201 -23.79 -34.36 18.64
CA LYS A 201 -24.05 -35.57 19.49
C LYS A 201 -24.93 -36.60 18.77
N ALA A 202 -25.98 -36.15 18.13
CA ALA A 202 -26.87 -37.02 17.37
C ALA A 202 -26.14 -37.75 16.24
N LEU A 203 -25.36 -37.00 15.44
CA LEU A 203 -24.58 -37.55 14.33
C LEU A 203 -23.53 -38.56 14.82
N VAL A 204 -22.77 -38.24 15.87
CA VAL A 204 -21.78 -39.12 16.44
C VAL A 204 -22.46 -40.43 16.96
N SER A 205 -23.62 -40.29 17.65
CA SER A 205 -24.37 -41.42 18.16
C SER A 205 -24.94 -42.31 17.07
N ALA A 206 -25.35 -41.74 15.97
CA ALA A 206 -25.86 -42.42 14.77
C ALA A 206 -24.76 -43.03 13.90
N GLY A 207 -23.50 -42.65 14.11
CA GLY A 207 -22.39 -43.00 13.23
C GLY A 207 -22.45 -42.30 11.87
N ASP A 208 -23.22 -41.20 11.76
CA ASP A 208 -23.31 -40.39 10.56
C ASP A 208 -22.06 -39.49 10.47
N ARG A 209 -21.30 -39.66 9.39
CA ARG A 209 -20.03 -38.97 9.15
C ARG A 209 -20.12 -37.77 8.19
N SER A 210 -21.29 -37.36 7.87
CA SER A 210 -21.48 -36.28 6.86
C SER A 210 -20.93 -34.94 7.31
N LEU A 211 -20.91 -34.67 8.61
CA LEU A 211 -20.42 -33.41 9.18
C LEU A 211 -19.27 -33.63 10.17
N VAL A 212 -19.36 -34.63 11.06
CA VAL A 212 -18.42 -34.92 12.14
C VAL A 212 -18.03 -36.39 12.18
N GLU A 213 -16.77 -36.66 12.47
CA GLU A 213 -16.27 -38.01 12.64
C GLU A 213 -15.60 -38.15 14.01
N LYS A 214 -15.78 -39.30 14.64
CA LYS A 214 -15.02 -39.70 15.83
C LYS A 214 -13.91 -40.65 15.41
N SER A 215 -12.65 -40.27 15.72
CA SER A 215 -11.48 -41.09 15.39
C SER A 215 -11.41 -42.32 16.28
N SER A 216 -10.59 -43.31 15.90
CA SER A 216 -10.29 -44.49 16.70
C SER A 216 -9.62 -44.15 18.04
N GLU A 217 -8.97 -43.00 18.14
CA GLU A 217 -8.32 -42.48 19.34
C GLU A 217 -9.27 -41.66 20.22
N GLY A 218 -10.53 -41.54 19.82
CA GLY A 218 -11.59 -40.87 20.58
C GLY A 218 -11.75 -39.38 20.30
N GLY A 219 -10.90 -38.76 19.46
CA GLY A 219 -11.00 -37.35 19.05
C GLY A 219 -12.14 -37.12 18.08
N TYR A 220 -12.67 -35.88 18.06
CA TYR A 220 -13.71 -35.44 17.13
C TYR A 220 -13.12 -34.54 16.06
N HIS A 221 -13.55 -34.74 14.81
CA HIS A 221 -13.03 -34.03 13.66
C HIS A 221 -14.19 -33.68 12.72
N PHE A 222 -14.13 -32.54 12.07
CA PHE A 222 -15.01 -32.29 10.90
C PHE A 222 -14.67 -33.27 9.77
N ASN A 223 -15.65 -33.67 9.01
CA ASN A 223 -15.44 -34.52 7.85
C ASN A 223 -14.40 -33.87 6.88
N GLY A 224 -13.43 -34.67 6.44
CA GLY A 224 -12.31 -34.20 5.60
C GLY A 224 -12.70 -33.63 4.24
N SER A 225 -13.94 -33.85 3.78
CA SER A 225 -14.47 -33.21 2.55
C SER A 225 -14.92 -31.76 2.74
N LEU A 226 -15.03 -31.30 4.00
CA LEU A 226 -15.46 -29.94 4.32
C LEU A 226 -14.27 -28.98 4.26
N ASN A 227 -14.14 -28.28 3.16
CA ASN A 227 -13.01 -27.40 2.89
C ASN A 227 -13.24 -25.92 3.29
N ASN A 228 -14.48 -25.54 3.63
CA ASN A 228 -14.85 -24.20 4.09
C ASN A 228 -16.25 -24.21 4.73
N VAL A 229 -16.67 -23.10 5.31
CA VAL A 229 -17.98 -22.93 5.92
C VAL A 229 -19.15 -23.16 4.93
N VAL A 230 -18.95 -22.87 3.65
CA VAL A 230 -19.99 -23.09 2.63
C VAL A 230 -20.23 -24.58 2.40
N SER A 231 -19.18 -25.39 2.41
CA SER A 231 -19.32 -26.86 2.32
C SER A 231 -19.97 -27.44 3.58
N ALA A 232 -19.67 -26.88 4.76
CA ALA A 232 -20.35 -27.27 6.01
C ALA A 232 -21.85 -26.91 5.95
N LYS A 233 -22.22 -25.73 5.47
CA LYS A 233 -23.63 -25.34 5.25
C LYS A 233 -24.36 -26.27 4.28
N LYS A 234 -23.72 -26.67 3.19
CA LYS A 234 -24.30 -27.63 2.26
C LYS A 234 -24.51 -28.99 2.91
N ALA A 235 -23.55 -29.47 3.72
CA ALA A 235 -23.71 -30.71 4.46
C ALA A 235 -24.89 -30.62 5.46
N MET A 236 -25.01 -29.52 6.20
CA MET A 236 -26.16 -29.28 7.09
C MET A 236 -27.48 -29.23 6.33
N GLN A 237 -27.53 -28.59 5.14
CA GLN A 237 -28.74 -28.59 4.30
C GLN A 237 -29.15 -30.02 3.89
N SER A 238 -28.19 -30.86 3.50
CA SER A 238 -28.46 -32.27 3.20
C SER A 238 -28.94 -33.04 4.43
N LEU A 239 -28.43 -32.72 5.63
CA LEU A 239 -28.90 -33.33 6.87
C LEU A 239 -30.36 -32.98 7.20
N LYS A 240 -30.84 -31.76 6.85
CA LYS A 240 -32.26 -31.41 7.01
C LYS A 240 -33.16 -32.37 6.20
N GLU A 241 -32.71 -32.75 5.02
CA GLU A 241 -33.46 -33.70 4.15
C GLU A 241 -33.40 -35.14 4.68
N ASN A 242 -32.40 -35.44 5.52
CA ASN A 242 -32.16 -36.80 6.10
C ASN A 242 -32.66 -36.95 7.53
N GLY A 243 -33.61 -36.16 7.96
CA GLY A 243 -34.28 -36.32 9.27
C GLY A 243 -33.70 -35.54 10.44
N TYR A 244 -32.71 -34.66 10.20
CA TYR A 244 -32.10 -33.82 11.25
C TYR A 244 -32.54 -32.36 11.19
N ALA A 245 -33.67 -32.04 10.52
CA ALA A 245 -34.06 -30.64 10.23
C ALA A 245 -34.12 -29.77 11.50
N GLU A 246 -34.82 -30.23 12.55
CA GLU A 246 -34.95 -29.47 13.79
C GLU A 246 -33.60 -29.23 14.50
N LEU A 247 -32.71 -30.22 14.49
CA LEU A 247 -31.39 -30.13 15.09
C LEU A 247 -30.46 -29.19 14.32
N VAL A 248 -30.57 -29.21 13.00
CA VAL A 248 -29.82 -28.27 12.14
C VAL A 248 -30.33 -26.84 12.36
N ASP A 249 -31.63 -26.61 12.38
CA ASP A 249 -32.20 -25.28 12.63
C ASP A 249 -31.80 -24.71 13.98
N GLN A 250 -31.67 -25.58 14.98
CA GLN A 250 -31.20 -25.20 16.33
C GLN A 250 -29.72 -24.86 16.36
N ASP A 251 -28.86 -25.61 15.69
CA ASP A 251 -27.42 -25.62 15.91
C ASP A 251 -26.61 -25.02 14.73
N GLU A 252 -27.24 -24.61 13.62
CA GLU A 252 -26.51 -24.12 12.43
C GLU A 252 -25.49 -23.02 12.77
N SER A 253 -25.90 -21.99 13.52
CA SER A 253 -25.00 -20.92 13.91
C SER A 253 -23.87 -21.39 14.86
N LEU A 254 -24.17 -22.32 15.75
CA LEU A 254 -23.19 -22.92 16.65
C LEU A 254 -22.15 -23.74 15.89
N ILE A 255 -22.59 -24.52 14.88
CA ILE A 255 -21.68 -25.28 14.03
C ILE A 255 -20.75 -24.34 13.23
N GLU A 256 -21.28 -23.23 12.70
CA GLU A 256 -20.43 -22.21 12.03
C GLU A 256 -19.39 -21.62 12.99
N GLU A 257 -19.79 -21.29 14.22
CA GLU A 257 -18.87 -20.84 15.27
C GLU A 257 -17.77 -21.88 15.55
N ILE A 258 -18.15 -23.15 15.78
CA ILE A 258 -17.19 -24.22 16.05
C ILE A 258 -16.25 -24.44 14.85
N PHE A 259 -16.78 -24.38 13.62
CA PHE A 259 -15.99 -24.51 12.40
C PHE A 259 -14.94 -23.38 12.30
N GLU A 260 -15.34 -22.14 12.61
CA GLU A 260 -14.42 -21.01 12.65
C GLU A 260 -13.40 -21.12 13.80
N LEU A 261 -13.80 -21.60 14.98
CA LEU A 261 -12.87 -21.86 16.10
C LEU A 261 -11.79 -22.88 15.74
N VAL A 262 -12.16 -23.94 15.00
CA VAL A 262 -11.23 -25.00 14.58
C VAL A 262 -10.30 -24.50 13.49
N PHE A 263 -10.83 -23.87 12.43
CA PHE A 263 -10.05 -23.56 11.24
C PHE A 263 -9.54 -22.12 11.17
N THR A 264 -10.15 -21.21 11.92
CA THR A 264 -9.76 -19.79 11.99
C THR A 264 -9.62 -19.15 10.60
N HIS A 265 -10.55 -19.45 9.68
CA HIS A 265 -10.49 -19.01 8.28
C HIS A 265 -10.41 -17.49 8.12
N ARG A 266 -11.10 -16.73 9.00
CA ARG A 266 -11.11 -15.27 8.97
C ARG A 266 -9.74 -14.64 9.23
N GLN A 267 -8.86 -15.35 9.97
CA GLN A 267 -7.50 -14.89 10.25
C GLN A 267 -6.54 -15.10 9.07
N PHE A 268 -6.93 -15.91 8.08
CA PHE A 268 -6.08 -16.31 6.97
C PHE A 268 -6.66 -15.98 5.60
N THR A 269 -7.78 -15.29 5.54
CA THR A 269 -8.28 -14.77 4.27
C THR A 269 -7.33 -13.70 3.78
N GLY A 270 -6.74 -13.92 2.61
CA GLY A 270 -6.02 -12.91 1.89
C GLY A 270 -6.94 -11.71 1.57
N ARG A 271 -6.36 -10.64 1.07
CA ARG A 271 -7.05 -9.38 0.74
C ARG A 271 -8.31 -9.57 -0.12
N SER A 272 -8.31 -10.56 -1.02
CA SER A 272 -9.44 -10.91 -1.88
C SER A 272 -10.52 -11.73 -1.18
N GLY A 273 -10.25 -12.27 0.01
CA GLY A 273 -11.10 -13.25 0.68
C GLY A 273 -11.21 -14.60 -0.04
N GLY A 274 -10.48 -14.76 -1.15
CA GLY A 274 -10.62 -15.92 -2.05
C GLY A 274 -9.56 -17.00 -1.88
N MET A 275 -8.44 -16.71 -1.20
CA MET A 275 -7.31 -17.63 -1.12
C MET A 275 -6.83 -17.80 0.32
N TYR A 276 -7.40 -18.78 1.00
CA TYR A 276 -7.00 -19.14 2.35
C TYR A 276 -5.55 -19.62 2.43
N ALA A 277 -4.77 -19.02 3.34
CA ALA A 277 -3.40 -19.37 3.70
C ALA A 277 -2.36 -19.37 2.56
N TYR A 278 -2.75 -19.06 1.34
CA TYR A 278 -1.90 -19.20 0.15
C TYR A 278 -1.37 -17.86 -0.36
N GLU A 279 -2.10 -16.78 -0.13
CA GLU A 279 -1.77 -15.47 -0.63
C GLU A 279 -0.64 -14.85 0.20
N GLY A 280 0.57 -14.99 -0.29
CA GLY A 280 1.76 -14.32 0.24
C GLY A 280 2.60 -15.07 1.26
N LEU A 281 2.18 -16.26 1.73
CA LEU A 281 2.99 -17.05 2.65
C LEU A 281 4.24 -17.61 1.94
N GLY A 282 5.42 -17.28 2.42
CA GLY A 282 6.69 -17.68 1.82
C GLY A 282 6.95 -17.09 0.43
N SER A 283 6.13 -16.12 -0.02
CA SER A 283 6.24 -15.52 -1.35
C SER A 283 6.74 -14.08 -1.29
N ILE A 284 7.54 -13.71 -2.28
CA ILE A 284 7.87 -12.30 -2.55
C ILE A 284 6.77 -11.71 -3.42
N TYR A 285 6.15 -10.63 -2.94
CA TYR A 285 5.23 -9.84 -3.75
C TYR A 285 5.98 -8.65 -4.35
N TRP A 286 6.55 -8.83 -5.52
CA TRP A 286 7.45 -7.88 -6.18
C TRP A 286 6.87 -6.48 -6.31
N HIS A 287 5.56 -6.36 -6.56
CA HIS A 287 4.88 -5.07 -6.59
C HIS A 287 5.00 -4.34 -5.24
N MET A 288 4.93 -5.06 -4.13
CA MET A 288 5.07 -4.46 -2.81
C MET A 288 6.52 -4.11 -2.48
N VAL A 289 7.48 -4.90 -2.96
CA VAL A 289 8.92 -4.59 -2.84
C VAL A 289 9.26 -3.33 -3.64
N SER A 290 8.72 -3.16 -4.85
CA SER A 290 8.89 -1.92 -5.62
C SER A 290 8.26 -0.71 -4.95
N LYS A 291 7.12 -0.88 -4.28
CA LYS A 291 6.53 0.18 -3.44
C LYS A 291 7.37 0.50 -2.22
N LEU A 292 8.02 -0.51 -1.61
CA LEU A 292 8.97 -0.29 -0.52
C LEU A 292 10.16 0.54 -0.99
N LEU A 293 10.70 0.21 -2.18
CA LEU A 293 11.79 0.97 -2.79
C LEU A 293 11.41 2.45 -2.96
N LEU A 294 10.24 2.70 -3.55
CA LEU A 294 9.75 4.06 -3.74
C LEU A 294 9.52 4.78 -2.40
N ALA A 295 8.93 4.09 -1.41
CA ALA A 295 8.69 4.66 -0.09
C ALA A 295 10.01 5.02 0.64
N ALA A 296 11.05 4.20 0.52
CA ALA A 296 12.38 4.51 1.06
C ALA A 296 12.97 5.77 0.40
N LEU A 297 12.85 5.88 -0.93
CA LEU A 297 13.31 7.05 -1.68
C LEU A 297 12.54 8.33 -1.31
N GLU A 298 11.23 8.25 -1.14
CA GLU A 298 10.40 9.38 -0.70
C GLU A 298 10.83 9.90 0.69
N ASN A 299 11.17 9.00 1.63
CA ASN A 299 11.66 9.39 2.95
C ASN A 299 13.09 9.96 2.91
N PHE A 300 13.95 9.43 2.04
CA PHE A 300 15.27 10.03 1.75
C PHE A 300 15.11 11.46 1.24
N GLN A 301 14.26 11.68 0.24
CA GLN A 301 14.01 13.02 -0.32
C GLN A 301 13.44 13.98 0.74
N LYS A 302 12.54 13.48 1.60
CA LYS A 302 12.01 14.25 2.72
C LYS A 302 13.13 14.66 3.67
N ALA A 303 14.04 13.75 4.03
CA ALA A 303 15.18 14.06 4.89
C ALA A 303 16.10 15.14 4.29
N VAL A 304 16.35 15.07 2.97
CA VAL A 304 17.11 16.09 2.25
C VAL A 304 16.38 17.44 2.28
N ALA A 305 15.08 17.46 2.00
CA ALA A 305 14.27 18.69 1.98
C ALA A 305 14.13 19.32 3.36
N ASP A 306 14.05 18.52 4.41
CA ASP A 306 13.96 18.96 5.80
C ASP A 306 15.33 19.42 6.35
N GLY A 307 16.43 19.27 5.59
CA GLY A 307 17.79 19.59 6.04
C GLY A 307 18.28 18.71 7.20
N SER A 308 17.88 17.45 7.20
CA SER A 308 18.26 16.48 8.23
C SER A 308 19.78 16.27 8.32
N ASP A 309 20.22 15.64 9.41
CA ASP A 309 21.64 15.30 9.60
C ASP A 309 22.19 14.48 8.42
N PRO A 310 23.38 14.82 7.87
CA PRO A 310 23.99 14.08 6.74
C PRO A 310 24.16 12.57 7.01
N VAL A 311 24.41 12.16 8.25
CA VAL A 311 24.52 10.74 8.61
C VAL A 311 23.18 10.04 8.46
N LEU A 312 22.07 10.69 8.87
CA LEU A 312 20.72 10.17 8.69
C LEU A 312 20.38 10.04 7.20
N ILE A 313 20.68 11.07 6.41
CA ILE A 313 20.46 11.06 4.95
C ILE A 313 21.25 9.91 4.30
N GLY A 314 22.53 9.73 4.66
CA GLY A 314 23.37 8.63 4.17
C GLY A 314 22.78 7.26 4.50
N ARG A 315 22.33 7.04 5.74
CA ARG A 315 21.70 5.78 6.15
C ARG A 315 20.39 5.48 5.41
N LEU A 316 19.58 6.50 5.13
CA LEU A 316 18.37 6.33 4.30
C LEU A 316 18.72 5.96 2.85
N ALA A 317 19.78 6.56 2.30
CA ALA A 317 20.31 6.18 0.99
C ALA A 317 20.80 4.72 0.97
N ASP A 318 21.52 4.28 2.01
CA ASP A 318 21.97 2.89 2.14
C ASP A 318 20.78 1.92 2.17
N CYS A 319 19.73 2.22 2.94
CA CYS A 319 18.50 1.43 2.95
C CYS A 319 17.85 1.34 1.57
N TYR A 320 17.79 2.46 0.84
CA TYR A 320 17.27 2.50 -0.53
C TYR A 320 18.06 1.58 -1.44
N PHE A 321 19.40 1.66 -1.44
CA PHE A 321 20.24 0.83 -2.31
C PHE A 321 20.24 -0.65 -1.91
N ASP A 322 20.11 -0.98 -0.62
CA ASP A 322 19.95 -2.37 -0.16
C ASP A 322 18.64 -2.98 -0.71
N ILE A 323 17.53 -2.26 -0.64
CA ILE A 323 16.25 -2.67 -1.22
C ILE A 323 16.37 -2.79 -2.74
N ARG A 324 16.99 -1.82 -3.41
CA ARG A 324 17.19 -1.82 -4.86
C ARG A 324 18.03 -3.03 -5.33
N ALA A 325 19.07 -3.38 -4.58
CA ALA A 325 19.89 -4.56 -4.86
C ALA A 325 19.09 -5.87 -4.79
N GLY A 326 18.01 -5.88 -4.02
CA GLY A 326 17.08 -7.01 -3.93
C GLY A 326 16.05 -7.11 -5.07
N ILE A 327 16.01 -6.16 -6.00
CA ILE A 327 15.06 -6.19 -7.13
C ILE A 327 15.68 -6.88 -8.34
N GLY A 328 14.84 -7.59 -9.08
CA GLY A 328 15.15 -8.63 -10.03
C GLY A 328 16.31 -8.43 -11.00
N PHE A 329 16.44 -7.26 -11.65
CA PHE A 329 17.47 -7.07 -12.67
C PHE A 329 18.91 -7.04 -12.13
N ASN A 330 19.07 -6.85 -10.83
CA ASN A 330 20.38 -6.92 -10.15
C ASN A 330 20.72 -8.32 -9.65
N LYS A 331 19.89 -9.33 -9.91
CA LYS A 331 20.00 -10.67 -9.35
C LYS A 331 20.26 -11.71 -10.42
N THR A 332 20.89 -12.81 -10.02
CA THR A 332 20.92 -14.03 -10.84
C THR A 332 19.50 -14.64 -10.91
N PRO A 333 19.18 -15.43 -11.95
CA PRO A 333 17.88 -16.12 -12.03
C PRO A 333 17.57 -16.98 -10.80
N ASP A 334 18.60 -17.59 -10.19
CA ASP A 334 18.47 -18.40 -8.99
C ASP A 334 18.00 -17.56 -7.77
N ASN A 335 18.65 -16.42 -7.53
CA ASN A 335 18.27 -15.52 -6.44
C ASN A 335 16.96 -14.78 -6.71
N TYR A 336 16.62 -14.55 -7.96
CA TYR A 336 15.36 -13.89 -8.34
C TYR A 336 14.15 -14.80 -8.12
N GLY A 337 14.33 -16.13 -8.10
CA GLY A 337 13.22 -17.07 -8.02
C GLY A 337 12.43 -17.14 -9.33
N ALA A 338 13.08 -16.90 -10.46
CA ALA A 338 12.44 -16.92 -11.77
C ALA A 338 11.95 -18.32 -12.17
N PHE A 339 12.53 -19.36 -11.61
CA PHE A 339 12.06 -20.72 -11.73
C PHE A 339 11.10 -21.04 -10.58
N PRO A 340 10.32 -22.13 -10.66
CA PRO A 340 9.18 -22.39 -9.77
C PRO A 340 9.58 -22.71 -8.31
N THR A 341 10.53 -21.98 -7.76
CA THR A 341 10.91 -21.99 -6.34
C THR A 341 10.12 -20.99 -5.51
N ASP A 342 9.58 -19.92 -6.16
CA ASP A 342 8.80 -18.89 -5.51
C ASP A 342 7.43 -18.78 -6.17
N PRO A 343 6.38 -19.35 -5.58
CA PRO A 343 5.05 -19.23 -6.10
C PRO A 343 4.60 -17.77 -6.05
N TYR A 344 4.07 -17.30 -7.17
CA TYR A 344 3.46 -15.98 -7.24
C TYR A 344 2.11 -15.97 -6.53
N SER A 345 1.81 -14.96 -5.72
CA SER A 345 0.60 -14.90 -4.89
C SER A 345 -0.72 -14.98 -5.68
N HIS A 346 -0.71 -14.60 -6.96
CA HIS A 346 -1.87 -14.68 -7.85
C HIS A 346 -1.77 -15.82 -8.87
N THR A 347 -0.99 -16.86 -8.57
CA THR A 347 -0.91 -18.03 -9.44
C THR A 347 -2.29 -18.72 -9.51
N PRO A 348 -2.86 -18.93 -10.72
CA PRO A 348 -4.13 -19.63 -10.85
C PRO A 348 -4.05 -21.05 -10.28
N GLY A 349 -5.11 -21.52 -9.66
CA GLY A 349 -5.20 -22.86 -9.12
C GLY A 349 -4.84 -23.92 -10.18
N PHE A 350 -4.05 -24.91 -9.80
CA PHE A 350 -3.60 -26.03 -10.63
C PHE A 350 -2.78 -25.65 -11.89
N ALA A 351 -2.33 -24.41 -11.98
CA ALA A 351 -1.55 -23.94 -13.14
C ALA A 351 -0.02 -24.09 -12.96
N GLY A 352 0.42 -24.65 -11.84
CA GLY A 352 1.82 -24.69 -11.45
C GLY A 352 2.36 -23.31 -11.06
N ALA A 353 3.58 -23.23 -10.55
CA ALA A 353 4.23 -21.97 -10.24
C ALA A 353 4.43 -21.14 -11.53
N LYS A 354 4.11 -19.87 -11.46
CA LYS A 354 4.29 -18.92 -12.54
C LYS A 354 5.33 -17.89 -12.18
N GLN A 355 6.07 -17.44 -13.17
CA GLN A 355 6.98 -16.33 -13.00
C GLN A 355 6.16 -15.09 -12.59
N PRO A 356 6.62 -14.30 -11.60
CA PRO A 356 5.94 -13.08 -11.20
C PRO A 356 5.74 -12.14 -12.38
N GLY A 357 4.53 -11.63 -12.55
CA GLY A 357 4.24 -10.61 -13.55
C GLY A 357 4.92 -9.29 -13.18
N MET A 358 5.69 -8.74 -14.11
CA MET A 358 6.44 -7.49 -13.90
C MET A 358 5.56 -6.24 -13.98
N THR A 359 4.32 -6.36 -14.46
CA THR A 359 3.43 -5.20 -14.71
C THR A 359 3.10 -4.37 -13.47
N GLY A 360 3.03 -4.97 -12.30
CA GLY A 360 2.80 -4.27 -11.04
C GLY A 360 4.00 -3.46 -10.55
N GLN A 361 5.21 -3.76 -11.00
CA GLN A 361 6.46 -3.11 -10.60
C GLN A 361 6.78 -1.88 -11.45
N VAL A 362 6.45 -1.91 -12.73
CA VAL A 362 6.96 -0.97 -13.74
C VAL A 362 6.70 0.49 -13.37
N LYS A 363 5.51 0.83 -12.87
CA LYS A 363 5.19 2.22 -12.53
C LYS A 363 6.02 2.74 -11.35
N GLU A 364 6.21 1.93 -10.32
CA GLU A 364 7.00 2.30 -9.14
C GLU A 364 8.48 2.42 -9.50
N GLU A 365 8.99 1.53 -10.35
CA GLU A 365 10.38 1.58 -10.82
C GLU A 365 10.64 2.80 -11.73
N VAL A 366 9.71 3.14 -12.61
CA VAL A 366 9.81 4.35 -13.45
C VAL A 366 9.81 5.61 -12.56
N ILE A 367 8.91 5.68 -11.57
CA ILE A 367 8.88 6.83 -10.65
C ILE A 367 10.16 6.88 -9.82
N ALA A 368 10.61 5.74 -9.26
CA ALA A 368 11.85 5.69 -8.50
C ALA A 368 13.05 6.14 -9.36
N ARG A 369 13.11 5.70 -10.62
CA ARG A 369 14.19 6.11 -11.52
C ARG A 369 14.15 7.60 -11.86
N LEU A 370 12.97 8.19 -12.09
CA LEU A 370 12.84 9.64 -12.28
C LEU A 370 13.31 10.42 -11.05
N LEU A 371 13.00 9.91 -9.85
CA LEU A 371 13.46 10.53 -8.62
C LEU A 371 14.97 10.34 -8.37
N GLU A 372 15.56 9.20 -8.79
CA GLU A 372 17.01 8.98 -8.77
C GLU A 372 17.76 9.99 -9.65
N VAL A 373 17.30 10.16 -10.88
CA VAL A 373 17.86 11.19 -11.78
C VAL A 373 17.45 12.61 -11.38
N GLY A 374 16.66 12.72 -10.31
CA GLY A 374 16.36 14.00 -9.65
C GLY A 374 15.39 14.90 -10.39
N VAL A 375 14.61 14.36 -11.32
CA VAL A 375 13.58 15.15 -12.03
C VAL A 375 12.35 15.29 -11.16
N SER A 376 11.96 16.52 -10.89
CA SER A 376 10.72 16.83 -10.16
C SER A 376 10.05 18.07 -10.74
N VAL A 377 8.78 18.29 -10.37
CA VAL A 377 8.02 19.48 -10.76
C VAL A 377 7.59 20.21 -9.49
N VAL A 378 8.05 21.45 -9.36
CA VAL A 378 7.73 22.31 -8.22
C VAL A 378 7.03 23.57 -8.71
N LYS A 379 5.76 23.75 -8.33
CA LYS A 379 4.92 24.89 -8.75
C LYS A 379 4.93 25.13 -10.28
N GLY A 380 4.85 24.03 -11.05
CA GLY A 380 4.84 24.05 -12.50
C GLY A 380 6.23 24.11 -13.17
N SER A 381 7.30 24.26 -12.42
CA SER A 381 8.69 24.33 -12.91
C SER A 381 9.37 22.97 -12.84
N ILE A 382 10.01 22.53 -13.90
CA ILE A 382 10.87 21.34 -13.92
C ILE A 382 12.15 21.63 -13.16
N THR A 383 12.52 20.79 -12.21
CA THR A 383 13.75 20.91 -11.43
C THR A 383 14.59 19.64 -11.52
N PHE A 384 15.92 19.78 -11.42
CA PHE A 384 16.88 18.69 -11.51
C PHE A 384 17.73 18.63 -10.22
N ASN A 385 17.47 17.65 -9.37
CA ASN A 385 18.13 17.48 -8.07
C ASN A 385 18.54 15.99 -7.83
N PRO A 386 19.56 15.49 -8.51
CA PRO A 386 19.95 14.06 -8.46
C PRO A 386 20.80 13.73 -7.23
N PHE A 387 20.32 13.96 -6.02
CA PHE A 387 21.08 13.74 -4.78
C PHE A 387 21.52 12.29 -4.54
N ILE A 388 20.80 11.29 -5.08
CA ILE A 388 21.07 9.87 -4.86
C ILE A 388 21.71 9.20 -6.09
N LEU A 389 21.91 9.93 -7.18
CA LEU A 389 22.49 9.41 -8.41
C LEU A 389 23.98 9.11 -8.21
N ARG A 390 24.39 7.87 -8.50
CA ARG A 390 25.77 7.42 -8.35
C ARG A 390 26.66 7.88 -9.50
N LYS A 391 27.89 8.28 -9.22
CA LYS A 391 28.90 8.60 -10.25
C LYS A 391 29.14 7.44 -11.22
N SER A 392 29.02 6.19 -10.76
CA SER A 392 29.18 4.98 -11.59
C SER A 392 28.11 4.82 -12.68
N GLU A 393 27.04 5.60 -12.66
CA GLU A 393 26.00 5.59 -13.69
C GLU A 393 26.32 6.49 -14.90
N PHE A 394 27.33 7.37 -14.75
CA PHE A 394 27.81 8.16 -15.87
C PHE A 394 28.69 7.31 -16.79
N LEU A 395 28.57 7.50 -18.08
CA LEU A 395 29.27 6.72 -19.10
C LEU A 395 30.78 6.78 -18.89
N SER A 396 31.46 5.62 -18.92
CA SER A 396 32.91 5.54 -18.88
C SER A 396 33.57 5.81 -20.24
N GLN A 397 32.83 5.70 -21.34
CA GLN A 397 33.24 5.97 -22.71
C GLN A 397 32.11 6.63 -23.48
N ALA A 398 32.42 7.25 -24.61
CA ALA A 398 31.40 7.86 -25.46
C ALA A 398 30.42 6.82 -26.02
N ASP A 399 29.14 7.19 -26.07
CA ASP A 399 28.04 6.39 -26.58
C ASP A 399 26.96 7.30 -27.19
N SER A 400 25.76 6.79 -27.45
CA SER A 400 24.63 7.54 -27.97
C SER A 400 23.33 7.15 -27.32
N LEU A 401 22.42 8.12 -27.18
CA LEU A 401 21.03 7.92 -26.73
C LEU A 401 20.10 7.96 -27.94
N GLY A 402 19.53 6.82 -28.32
CA GLY A 402 18.44 6.75 -29.28
C GLY A 402 17.09 7.03 -28.59
N TYR A 403 16.26 7.90 -29.16
CA TYR A 403 14.95 8.23 -28.60
C TYR A 403 13.94 8.58 -29.71
N PHE A 404 12.65 8.66 -29.35
CA PHE A 404 11.61 9.19 -30.23
C PHE A 404 11.22 10.60 -29.77
N ASP A 405 11.25 11.56 -30.69
CA ASP A 405 10.86 12.93 -30.41
C ASP A 405 9.32 13.10 -30.29
N VAL A 406 8.87 14.33 -30.12
CA VAL A 406 7.44 14.64 -29.96
C VAL A 406 6.60 14.38 -31.22
N ASN A 407 7.22 14.26 -32.39
CA ASN A 407 6.58 13.90 -33.65
C ASN A 407 6.55 12.39 -33.89
N GLY A 408 7.25 11.60 -33.03
CA GLY A 408 7.40 10.16 -33.18
C GLY A 408 8.57 9.76 -34.10
N ASP A 409 9.43 10.71 -34.48
CA ASP A 409 10.60 10.46 -35.31
C ASP A 409 11.77 9.95 -34.45
N GLN A 410 12.47 8.95 -34.95
CA GLN A 410 13.66 8.41 -34.25
C GLN A 410 14.83 9.39 -34.37
N GLN A 411 15.38 9.77 -33.23
CA GLN A 411 16.51 10.69 -33.09
C GLN A 411 17.64 10.05 -32.31
N ILE A 412 18.85 10.62 -32.44
CA ILE A 412 20.05 10.16 -31.72
C ILE A 412 20.76 11.37 -31.14
N VAL A 413 21.11 11.32 -29.86
CA VAL A 413 22.00 12.29 -29.19
C VAL A 413 23.32 11.60 -28.88
N ALA A 414 24.43 12.18 -29.31
CA ALA A 414 25.76 11.72 -28.94
C ALA A 414 26.06 12.09 -27.48
N LEU A 415 26.60 11.16 -26.74
CA LEU A 415 27.01 11.32 -25.35
C LEU A 415 28.51 11.11 -25.21
N ALA A 416 29.19 12.02 -24.55
CA ALA A 416 30.60 11.89 -24.23
C ALA A 416 30.83 10.99 -22.98
N ALA A 417 32.05 10.53 -22.78
CA ALA A 417 32.44 9.94 -21.49
C ALA A 417 32.20 10.95 -20.36
N GLY A 418 31.72 10.50 -19.23
CA GLY A 418 31.34 11.35 -18.10
C GLY A 418 29.95 11.99 -18.23
N GLN A 419 29.15 11.58 -19.22
CA GLN A 419 27.76 12.04 -19.37
C GLN A 419 26.77 10.93 -19.04
N LEU A 420 25.53 11.32 -18.70
CA LEU A 420 24.36 10.46 -18.54
C LEU A 420 23.22 11.06 -19.36
N GLY A 421 22.59 10.25 -20.23
CA GLY A 421 21.48 10.68 -21.07
C GLY A 421 20.19 9.94 -20.75
N PHE A 422 19.06 10.66 -20.73
CA PHE A 422 17.71 10.10 -20.63
C PHE A 422 16.71 11.04 -21.32
N THR A 423 15.44 10.67 -21.37
CA THR A 423 14.38 11.54 -21.91
C THR A 423 13.36 11.90 -20.83
N TYR A 424 12.87 13.14 -20.89
CA TYR A 424 11.74 13.59 -20.10
C TYR A 424 10.72 14.31 -21.02
N CYS A 425 9.48 13.86 -21.04
CA CYS A 425 8.44 14.33 -21.99
C CYS A 425 8.91 14.29 -23.45
N GLN A 426 9.68 13.25 -23.84
CA GLN A 426 10.27 13.08 -25.18
C GLN A 426 11.37 14.10 -25.54
N VAL A 427 11.79 14.95 -24.59
CA VAL A 427 12.95 15.82 -24.73
C VAL A 427 14.17 15.13 -24.12
N PRO A 428 15.29 14.97 -24.85
CA PRO A 428 16.53 14.39 -24.30
C PRO A 428 17.14 15.34 -23.27
N VAL A 429 17.55 14.76 -22.15
CA VAL A 429 18.25 15.42 -21.06
C VAL A 429 19.64 14.81 -20.96
N VAL A 430 20.67 15.63 -20.95
CA VAL A 430 22.07 15.22 -20.84
C VAL A 430 22.67 15.81 -19.57
N TYR A 431 23.08 14.95 -18.65
CA TYR A 431 23.80 15.35 -17.44
C TYR A 431 25.31 15.29 -17.65
N SER A 432 26.02 16.29 -17.10
CA SER A 432 27.48 16.32 -16.97
C SER A 432 27.85 16.78 -15.56
N LEU A 433 28.96 16.27 -15.00
CA LEU A 433 29.44 16.72 -13.69
C LEU A 433 30.21 18.04 -13.88
N ALA A 434 29.97 19.01 -12.99
CA ALA A 434 30.58 20.33 -13.00
C ALA A 434 30.73 20.89 -11.56
N GLU A 435 31.43 21.99 -11.41
CA GLU A 435 31.59 22.66 -10.10
C GLU A 435 30.33 23.38 -9.65
N GLU A 436 29.54 23.91 -10.60
CA GLU A 436 28.28 24.62 -10.35
C GLU A 436 27.15 24.01 -11.19
N THR A 437 25.93 24.09 -10.66
CA THR A 437 24.74 23.60 -11.37
C THR A 437 24.19 24.66 -12.31
N SER A 438 24.01 24.29 -13.59
CA SER A 438 23.41 25.16 -14.61
C SER A 438 22.66 24.33 -15.65
N ILE A 439 21.76 24.96 -16.40
CA ILE A 439 20.97 24.35 -17.45
C ILE A 439 21.19 25.10 -18.76
N VAL A 440 21.34 24.37 -19.87
CA VAL A 440 21.29 24.95 -21.21
C VAL A 440 20.12 24.32 -21.97
N LEU A 441 19.19 25.16 -22.39
CA LEU A 441 18.07 24.74 -23.24
C LEU A 441 18.43 24.99 -24.71
N HIS A 442 18.20 23.98 -25.55
CA HIS A 442 18.30 24.09 -26.99
C HIS A 442 16.90 24.17 -27.59
N TYR A 443 16.69 25.14 -28.48
CA TYR A 443 15.40 25.37 -29.10
C TYR A 443 15.39 24.95 -30.58
N ALA A 444 14.20 24.66 -31.10
CA ALA A 444 14.01 24.21 -32.49
C ALA A 444 14.45 25.25 -33.55
N ASP A 445 14.50 26.51 -33.18
CA ASP A 445 15.00 27.60 -34.05
C ASP A 445 16.54 27.73 -34.05
N GLY A 446 17.23 26.81 -33.34
CA GLY A 446 18.68 26.81 -33.21
C GLY A 446 19.23 27.74 -32.12
N THR A 447 18.38 28.47 -31.41
CA THR A 447 18.80 29.33 -30.28
C THR A 447 19.09 28.49 -29.04
N ARG A 448 19.87 29.06 -28.10
CA ARG A 448 20.18 28.48 -26.82
C ARG A 448 19.92 29.46 -25.67
N LYS A 449 19.42 28.95 -24.54
CA LYS A 449 19.23 29.76 -23.33
C LYS A 449 19.96 29.07 -22.15
N SER A 450 20.88 29.81 -21.53
CA SER A 450 21.52 29.35 -20.28
C SER A 450 20.72 29.84 -19.09
N ILE A 451 20.63 29.00 -18.08
CA ILE A 451 19.94 29.23 -16.80
C ILE A 451 20.88 28.84 -15.68
N ASP A 452 21.15 29.77 -14.77
CA ASP A 452 21.89 29.51 -13.56
C ASP A 452 20.99 28.72 -12.56
N GLY A 453 21.53 27.67 -11.97
CA GLY A 453 20.79 26.80 -11.07
C GLY A 453 20.15 25.60 -11.74
N ASN A 454 19.16 25.00 -11.08
CA ASN A 454 18.63 23.69 -11.39
C ASN A 454 17.16 23.67 -11.82
N SER A 455 16.56 24.81 -12.14
CA SER A 455 15.12 24.92 -12.40
C SER A 455 14.82 25.64 -13.73
N ILE A 456 13.92 25.04 -14.50
CA ILE A 456 13.33 25.67 -15.71
C ILE A 456 12.05 26.37 -15.28
N ASP A 457 11.84 27.60 -15.75
CA ASP A 457 10.63 28.38 -15.45
C ASP A 457 9.33 27.65 -15.85
N ALA A 458 8.22 28.04 -15.23
CA ALA A 458 6.92 27.37 -15.42
C ALA A 458 6.40 27.45 -16.86
N ASP A 459 6.61 28.57 -17.56
CA ASP A 459 6.13 28.75 -18.91
C ASP A 459 6.88 27.87 -19.93
N THR A 460 8.20 27.77 -19.77
CA THR A 460 9.04 26.87 -20.57
C THR A 460 8.75 25.40 -20.22
N SER A 461 8.56 25.09 -18.94
CA SER A 461 8.18 23.75 -18.48
C SER A 461 6.83 23.33 -19.06
N MET A 462 5.85 24.23 -19.13
CA MET A 462 4.55 23.96 -19.74
C MET A 462 4.66 23.63 -21.24
N GLN A 463 5.55 24.28 -21.97
CA GLN A 463 5.79 23.98 -23.40
C GLN A 463 6.36 22.56 -23.58
N ILE A 464 7.19 22.09 -22.61
CA ILE A 464 7.72 20.72 -22.58
C ILE A 464 6.60 19.73 -22.26
N PHE A 465 5.76 20.00 -21.24
CA PHE A 465 4.62 19.14 -20.89
C PHE A 465 3.61 18.99 -22.02
N ASP A 466 3.33 20.09 -22.72
CA ASP A 466 2.43 20.12 -23.88
C ASP A 466 3.04 19.48 -25.14
N LYS A 467 4.31 19.03 -25.09
CA LYS A 467 5.02 18.39 -26.21
C LYS A 467 5.02 19.25 -27.49
N LYS A 468 5.21 20.56 -27.35
CA LYS A 468 5.17 21.51 -28.50
C LYS A 468 6.41 21.45 -29.41
N GLY A 469 7.43 20.67 -29.04
CA GLY A 469 8.67 20.57 -29.82
C GLY A 469 9.53 21.82 -29.84
N VAL A 470 9.21 22.79 -28.98
CA VAL A 470 9.96 24.08 -28.93
C VAL A 470 11.32 23.87 -28.29
N VAL A 471 11.40 23.11 -27.22
CA VAL A 471 12.65 22.68 -26.59
C VAL A 471 13.04 21.33 -27.17
N THR A 472 14.22 21.24 -27.75
CA THR A 472 14.72 20.03 -28.45
C THR A 472 15.74 19.22 -27.64
N GLN A 473 16.45 19.88 -26.70
CA GLN A 473 17.40 19.23 -25.80
C GLN A 473 17.60 20.06 -24.54
N ILE A 474 17.87 19.39 -23.42
CA ILE A 474 18.22 19.98 -22.13
C ILE A 474 19.58 19.46 -21.72
N GLU A 475 20.57 20.31 -21.55
CA GLU A 475 21.85 19.97 -20.94
C GLU A 475 21.87 20.49 -19.51
N VAL A 476 22.25 19.66 -18.57
CA VAL A 476 22.33 20.04 -17.15
C VAL A 476 23.74 19.74 -16.64
N ALA A 477 24.44 20.78 -16.28
CA ALA A 477 25.68 20.66 -15.49
C ALA A 477 25.30 20.47 -14.03
N LEU A 478 25.83 19.46 -13.37
CA LEU A 478 25.49 19.06 -12.01
C LEU A 478 26.69 19.18 -11.10
N LYS A 479 26.51 19.87 -10.00
CA LYS A 479 27.45 19.72 -8.88
C LYS A 479 27.28 18.32 -8.31
N PRO A 480 28.37 17.56 -8.09
CA PRO A 480 28.28 16.23 -7.48
C PRO A 480 27.50 16.27 -6.17
N GLY A 481 26.51 15.38 -6.03
CA GLY A 481 25.79 15.13 -4.79
C GLY A 481 26.63 14.33 -3.79
N LEU A 482 25.98 13.49 -2.97
CA LEU A 482 26.65 12.58 -2.03
C LEU A 482 27.64 11.65 -2.77
N GLU A 483 28.87 11.57 -2.26
CA GLU A 483 29.90 10.66 -2.75
C GLU A 483 29.59 9.20 -2.42
#